data_6329fb9ee2cf77ab23174eb24bb031c8
#
_entry.id   6329fb9ee2cf77ab23174eb24bb031c8
#
_cell.length_a   1.000
_cell.length_b   1.000
_cell.length_c   1.000
_cell.angle_alpha   90.00
_cell.angle_beta   90.00
_cell.angle_gamma   90.00
#
_symmetry.space_group_name_H-M   'P 1'
#
loop_
_entity.id
_entity.type
_entity.pdbx_description
1 polymer ?
#
loop_
_entity_poly.entity_id
_entity_poly.type
_entity_poly.pdbx_seq_one_letter_code
_entity_poly.pdbx_strand_id
1 'polypeptide(L)'
;VNPANLIPSLQSDALAHEVERQLKNETSAVTAAAERDARTIVAQARAAARGRVRAAITELRREGASRLARATAQLDTEQRARAQRLAAQAVSDAVPLLRDELEARWRDPQNRRQWTDAVARLCVLRLRPSAWRIEHPPDWSEPEQRDFTATIGERDGVEINFKADGDLKSGLRIKADQAVFDATPQGLLADGRTIA
;
A
#
# COMPACT_ATOMS: atom_id res chain seq x y z
N VAL A 1 87.86 76.81 3.14
CA VAL A 1 86.92 75.78 2.82
C VAL A 1 86.64 75.90 1.30
N ASN A 2 87.06 74.90 0.54
CA ASN A 2 87.03 74.91 -0.92
C ASN A 2 85.62 74.59 -1.42
N PRO A 3 84.91 75.49 -2.13
CA PRO A 3 83.48 75.33 -2.53
C PRO A 3 83.31 74.22 -3.55
N ALA A 4 84.46 73.75 -4.19
CA ALA A 4 84.38 72.63 -5.20
C ALA A 4 84.07 71.23 -4.63
N ASN A 5 84.17 71.00 -3.30
CA ASN A 5 83.83 69.77 -2.62
C ASN A 5 82.41 69.62 -2.03
N LEU A 6 81.67 70.70 -2.03
CA LEU A 6 80.30 70.75 -1.44
C LEU A 6 79.21 70.28 -2.44
N ILE A 7 79.42 70.40 -3.73
CA ILE A 7 78.45 70.07 -4.78
C ILE A 7 78.30 68.55 -4.95
N PRO A 8 79.35 67.69 -4.95
CA PRO A 8 79.22 66.28 -5.00
C PRO A 8 78.55 65.66 -3.83
N SER A 9 78.74 66.15 -2.56
CA SER A 9 78.09 65.64 -1.33
C SER A 9 76.59 65.94 -1.26
N LEU A 10 76.14 67.11 -1.68
CA LEU A 10 74.75 67.52 -1.78
C LEU A 10 74.00 66.69 -2.84
N GLN A 11 74.64 66.31 -3.96
CA GLN A 11 74.07 65.45 -4.98
C GLN A 11 73.95 63.98 -4.49
N SER A 12 74.94 63.50 -3.76
CA SER A 12 74.97 62.19 -3.18
C SER A 12 73.81 62.01 -2.15
N ASP A 13 73.65 63.06 -1.25
CA ASP A 13 72.59 63.06 -0.21
C ASP A 13 71.20 63.10 -0.85
N ALA A 14 71.00 63.93 -1.91
CA ALA A 14 69.75 63.98 -2.64
C ALA A 14 69.39 62.66 -3.34
N LEU A 15 70.39 62.00 -3.89
CA LEU A 15 70.21 60.69 -4.50
C LEU A 15 69.88 59.60 -3.44
N ALA A 16 70.57 59.62 -2.30
CA ALA A 16 70.26 58.70 -1.21
C ALA A 16 68.79 58.86 -0.70
N HIS A 17 68.36 60.11 -0.49
CA HIS A 17 66.97 60.35 -0.13
C HIS A 17 65.95 59.95 -1.16
N GLU A 18 66.23 60.06 -2.45
CA GLU A 18 65.36 59.59 -3.53
C GLU A 18 65.27 58.09 -3.54
N VAL A 19 66.40 57.37 -3.39
CA VAL A 19 66.43 55.89 -3.30
C VAL A 19 65.66 55.42 -2.06
N GLU A 20 65.86 56.05 -0.88
CA GLU A 20 65.12 55.68 0.32
C GLU A 20 63.58 55.90 0.15
N ARG A 21 63.20 57.02 -0.51
CA ARG A 21 61.80 57.28 -0.80
C ARG A 21 61.20 56.23 -1.74
N GLN A 22 61.92 55.88 -2.78
CA GLN A 22 61.49 54.90 -3.77
C GLN A 22 61.36 53.47 -3.10
N LEU A 23 62.35 53.13 -2.30
CA LEU A 23 62.36 51.86 -1.55
C LEU A 23 61.19 51.77 -0.56
N LYS A 24 60.86 52.87 0.14
CA LYS A 24 59.73 52.99 1.03
C LYS A 24 58.40 52.86 0.29
N ASN A 25 58.30 53.49 -0.90
CA ASN A 25 57.09 53.40 -1.73
C ASN A 25 56.89 51.98 -2.25
N GLU A 26 57.93 51.32 -2.76
CA GLU A 26 57.88 49.96 -3.25
C GLU A 26 57.53 48.95 -2.15
N THR A 27 58.19 49.09 -0.96
CA THR A 27 57.89 48.24 0.18
C THR A 27 56.45 48.40 0.64
N SER A 28 55.96 49.63 0.70
CA SER A 28 54.56 49.96 1.05
C SER A 28 53.57 49.32 0.02
N ALA A 29 53.88 49.43 -1.25
CA ALA A 29 53.06 48.85 -2.34
C ALA A 29 53.02 47.31 -2.27
N VAL A 30 54.14 46.66 -2.02
CA VAL A 30 54.23 45.18 -1.86
C VAL A 30 53.49 44.74 -0.63
N THR A 31 53.66 45.45 0.52
CA THR A 31 52.95 45.10 1.75
C THR A 31 51.43 45.25 1.60
N ALA A 32 50.98 46.36 0.96
CA ALA A 32 49.57 46.58 0.71
C ALA A 32 48.98 45.53 -0.29
N ALA A 33 49.75 45.07 -1.25
CA ALA A 33 49.35 43.98 -2.13
C ALA A 33 49.24 42.64 -1.39
N ALA A 34 50.26 42.30 -0.61
CA ALA A 34 50.25 41.10 0.24
C ALA A 34 49.08 41.06 1.24
N GLU A 35 48.75 42.19 1.89
CA GLU A 35 47.61 42.27 2.76
C GLU A 35 46.28 42.08 2.01
N ARG A 36 46.12 42.60 0.80
CA ARG A 36 44.90 42.38 -0.03
C ARG A 36 44.76 40.93 -0.41
N ASP A 37 45.86 40.30 -0.82
CA ASP A 37 45.87 38.90 -1.21
C ASP A 37 45.54 38.00 -0.01
N ALA A 38 46.13 38.28 1.17
CA ALA A 38 45.81 37.56 2.41
C ALA A 38 44.35 37.69 2.80
N ARG A 39 43.78 38.90 2.73
CA ARG A 39 42.32 39.09 3.00
C ARG A 39 41.45 38.32 2.02
N THR A 40 41.83 38.28 0.74
CA THR A 40 41.12 37.55 -0.29
C THR A 40 41.15 36.03 -0.03
N ILE A 41 42.32 35.46 0.28
CA ILE A 41 42.52 34.05 0.60
C ILE A 41 41.66 33.67 1.82
N VAL A 42 41.68 34.47 2.90
CA VAL A 42 40.89 34.22 4.10
C VAL A 42 39.38 34.31 3.81
N ALA A 43 38.94 35.28 3.00
CA ALA A 43 37.56 35.42 2.61
C ALA A 43 37.06 34.18 1.80
N GLN A 44 37.87 33.76 0.83
CA GLN A 44 37.59 32.54 0.03
C GLN A 44 37.56 31.27 0.89
N ALA A 45 38.52 31.10 1.78
CA ALA A 45 38.55 29.95 2.69
C ALA A 45 37.31 29.90 3.62
N ARG A 46 36.89 31.04 4.16
CA ARG A 46 35.67 31.17 4.97
C ARG A 46 34.39 30.86 4.13
N ALA A 47 34.33 31.35 2.92
CA ALA A 47 33.20 31.08 2.01
C ALA A 47 33.12 29.58 1.68
N ALA A 48 34.24 28.96 1.34
CA ALA A 48 34.34 27.51 1.08
C ALA A 48 33.95 26.67 2.31
N ALA A 49 34.41 27.06 3.50
CA ALA A 49 34.04 26.40 4.75
C ALA A 49 32.53 26.47 5.03
N ARG A 50 31.95 27.67 4.88
CA ARG A 50 30.48 27.82 5.01
C ARG A 50 29.70 27.01 3.99
N GLY A 51 30.18 26.92 2.75
CA GLY A 51 29.61 26.07 1.69
C GLY A 51 29.58 24.59 2.09
N ARG A 52 30.72 24.08 2.58
CA ARG A 52 30.82 22.70 3.05
C ARG A 52 29.88 22.39 4.22
N VAL A 53 29.78 23.28 5.21
CA VAL A 53 28.87 23.12 6.36
C VAL A 53 27.41 23.08 5.86
N ARG A 54 27.00 24.00 4.99
CA ARG A 54 25.63 24.01 4.44
C ARG A 54 25.33 22.71 3.67
N ALA A 55 26.24 22.24 2.84
CA ALA A 55 26.08 20.99 2.11
C ALA A 55 25.93 19.80 3.06
N ALA A 56 26.77 19.70 4.09
CA ALA A 56 26.68 18.65 5.10
C ALA A 56 25.33 18.67 5.88
N ILE A 57 24.86 19.86 6.28
CA ILE A 57 23.54 19.99 6.94
C ILE A 57 22.41 19.56 6.01
N THR A 58 22.47 19.92 4.72
CA THR A 58 21.45 19.53 3.74
C THR A 58 21.42 18.01 3.57
N GLU A 59 22.58 17.39 3.47
CA GLU A 59 22.68 15.93 3.33
C GLU A 59 22.15 15.21 4.58
N LEU A 60 22.53 15.64 5.77
CA LEU A 60 22.00 15.07 7.02
C LEU A 60 20.47 15.19 7.13
N ARG A 61 19.90 16.33 6.70
CA ARG A 61 18.44 16.51 6.65
C ARG A 61 17.79 15.55 5.66
N ARG A 62 18.40 15.37 4.49
CA ARG A 62 17.91 14.42 3.47
C ARG A 62 17.93 12.99 3.96
N GLU A 63 19.05 12.57 4.59
CA GLU A 63 19.17 11.24 5.20
C GLU A 63 18.15 11.03 6.31
N GLY A 64 17.98 12.01 7.21
CA GLY A 64 17.01 11.96 8.30
C GLY A 64 15.57 11.81 7.76
N ALA A 65 15.19 12.60 6.77
CA ALA A 65 13.89 12.50 6.13
C ALA A 65 13.68 11.12 5.46
N SER A 66 14.70 10.60 4.79
CA SER A 66 14.64 9.26 4.17
C SER A 66 14.50 8.14 5.20
N ARG A 67 15.21 8.23 6.32
CA ARG A 67 15.08 7.24 7.41
C ARG A 67 13.67 7.27 8.02
N LEU A 68 13.14 8.47 8.28
CA LEU A 68 11.79 8.65 8.81
C LEU A 68 10.74 8.09 7.85
N ALA A 69 10.81 8.43 6.57
CA ALA A 69 9.89 7.91 5.56
C ALA A 69 9.90 6.37 5.47
N ARG A 70 11.09 5.74 5.53
CA ARG A 70 11.19 4.27 5.56
C ARG A 70 10.55 3.67 6.81
N ALA A 71 10.81 4.25 7.99
CA ALA A 71 10.25 3.77 9.24
C ALA A 71 8.71 3.90 9.24
N THR A 72 8.17 5.01 8.74
CA THR A 72 6.71 5.20 8.60
C THR A 72 6.11 4.17 7.65
N ALA A 73 6.71 3.97 6.46
CA ALA A 73 6.23 2.98 5.50
C ALA A 73 6.26 1.55 6.05
N GLN A 74 7.26 1.22 6.85
CA GLN A 74 7.35 -0.08 7.51
C GLN A 74 6.22 -0.25 8.53
N LEU A 75 5.98 0.74 9.40
CA LEU A 75 4.88 0.71 10.38
C LEU A 75 3.52 0.59 9.68
N ASP A 76 3.28 1.33 8.61
CA ASP A 76 2.04 1.25 7.83
C ASP A 76 1.84 -0.15 7.23
N THR A 77 2.91 -0.77 6.76
CA THR A 77 2.88 -2.13 6.22
C THR A 77 2.56 -3.15 7.31
N GLU A 78 3.19 -3.04 8.47
CA GLU A 78 2.95 -3.91 9.61
C GLU A 78 1.51 -3.78 10.15
N GLN A 79 0.99 -2.55 10.22
CA GLN A 79 -0.40 -2.29 10.64
C GLN A 79 -1.41 -2.91 9.66
N ARG A 80 -1.21 -2.74 8.35
CA ARG A 80 -2.06 -3.37 7.32
C ARG A 80 -2.01 -4.89 7.40
N ALA A 81 -0.81 -5.46 7.51
CA ALA A 81 -0.65 -6.91 7.65
C ALA A 81 -1.32 -7.46 8.92
N ARG A 82 -1.28 -6.70 10.02
CA ARG A 82 -1.99 -7.06 11.26
C ARG A 82 -3.51 -7.00 11.08
N ALA A 83 -4.02 -5.93 10.47
CA ALA A 83 -5.46 -5.79 10.19
C ALA A 83 -5.98 -6.91 9.29
N GLN A 84 -5.26 -7.24 8.22
CA GLN A 84 -5.60 -8.36 7.33
C GLN A 84 -5.62 -9.71 8.05
N ARG A 85 -4.63 -9.98 8.91
CA ARG A 85 -4.61 -11.22 9.71
C ARG A 85 -5.80 -11.31 10.65
N LEU A 86 -6.15 -10.23 11.34
CA LEU A 86 -7.32 -10.19 12.22
C LEU A 86 -8.62 -10.38 11.45
N ALA A 87 -8.77 -9.75 10.28
CA ALA A 87 -9.94 -9.93 9.43
C ALA A 87 -10.04 -11.39 8.93
N ALA A 88 -8.95 -11.98 8.45
CA ALA A 88 -8.91 -13.36 8.02
C ALA A 88 -9.26 -14.33 9.17
N GLN A 89 -8.75 -14.08 10.36
CA GLN A 89 -9.08 -14.87 11.55
C GLN A 89 -10.58 -14.76 11.89
N ALA A 90 -11.14 -13.55 11.92
CA ALA A 90 -12.56 -13.33 12.19
C ALA A 90 -13.46 -14.07 11.18
N VAL A 91 -13.10 -14.02 9.89
CA VAL A 91 -13.82 -14.80 8.85
C VAL A 91 -13.69 -16.30 9.09
N SER A 92 -12.48 -16.78 9.39
CA SER A 92 -12.25 -18.21 9.69
C SER A 92 -13.07 -18.70 10.88
N ASP A 93 -13.18 -17.88 11.93
CA ASP A 93 -13.93 -18.21 13.14
C ASP A 93 -15.44 -18.12 12.91
N ALA A 94 -15.90 -17.22 12.05
CA ALA A 94 -17.32 -17.03 11.75
C ALA A 94 -17.90 -18.14 10.83
N VAL A 95 -17.12 -18.69 9.92
CA VAL A 95 -17.61 -19.70 8.95
C VAL A 95 -18.23 -20.94 9.60
N PRO A 96 -17.64 -21.57 10.63
CA PRO A 96 -18.28 -22.69 11.34
C PRO A 96 -19.61 -22.29 11.98
N LEU A 97 -19.65 -21.12 12.65
CA LEU A 97 -20.86 -20.63 13.32
C LEU A 97 -21.99 -20.37 12.32
N LEU A 98 -21.66 -19.78 11.16
CA LEU A 98 -22.63 -19.58 10.08
C LEU A 98 -23.15 -20.90 9.53
N ARG A 99 -22.30 -21.90 9.39
CA ARG A 99 -22.73 -23.24 8.97
C ARG A 99 -23.72 -23.83 9.93
N ASP A 100 -23.42 -23.81 11.23
CA ASP A 100 -24.28 -24.36 12.27
C ASP A 100 -25.63 -23.62 12.31
N GLU A 101 -25.64 -22.32 12.15
CA GLU A 101 -26.85 -21.51 12.06
C GLU A 101 -27.68 -21.83 10.80
N LEU A 102 -27.04 -22.03 9.64
CA LEU A 102 -27.73 -22.42 8.40
C LEU A 102 -28.32 -23.84 8.53
N GLU A 103 -27.62 -24.78 9.17
CA GLU A 103 -28.15 -26.10 9.46
C GLU A 103 -29.33 -26.04 10.45
N ALA A 104 -29.27 -25.19 11.46
CA ALA A 104 -30.38 -24.97 12.40
C ALA A 104 -31.62 -24.41 11.70
N ARG A 105 -31.43 -23.44 10.79
CA ARG A 105 -32.53 -22.90 9.96
C ARG A 105 -33.17 -23.95 9.07
N TRP A 106 -32.39 -24.87 8.52
CA TRP A 106 -32.93 -25.99 7.73
C TRP A 106 -33.81 -26.92 8.56
N ARG A 107 -33.48 -27.17 9.83
CA ARG A 107 -34.25 -28.02 10.73
C ARG A 107 -35.65 -27.43 11.10
N ASP A 108 -35.78 -26.11 11.07
CA ASP A 108 -37.03 -25.43 11.25
C ASP A 108 -37.89 -25.51 9.97
N PRO A 109 -39.12 -26.12 10.00
CA PRO A 109 -39.95 -26.31 8.81
C PRO A 109 -40.34 -25.00 8.13
N GLN A 110 -40.53 -23.89 8.87
CA GLN A 110 -40.93 -22.61 8.31
C GLN A 110 -39.75 -21.95 7.57
N ASN A 111 -38.58 -21.95 8.18
CA ASN A 111 -37.36 -21.43 7.57
C ASN A 111 -36.94 -22.28 6.35
N ARG A 112 -37.08 -23.60 6.46
CA ARG A 112 -36.80 -24.54 5.34
C ARG A 112 -37.71 -24.24 4.15
N ARG A 113 -39.02 -24.02 4.38
CA ARG A 113 -39.95 -23.65 3.32
C ARG A 113 -39.55 -22.36 2.62
N GLN A 114 -39.20 -21.32 3.38
CA GLN A 114 -38.70 -20.04 2.82
C GLN A 114 -37.43 -20.23 1.98
N TRP A 115 -36.52 -21.08 2.47
CA TRP A 115 -35.28 -21.40 1.78
C TRP A 115 -35.57 -22.11 0.44
N THR A 116 -36.36 -23.19 0.47
CA THR A 116 -36.68 -23.95 -0.74
C THR A 116 -37.47 -23.10 -1.75
N ASP A 117 -38.39 -22.25 -1.32
CA ASP A 117 -39.08 -21.29 -2.20
C ASP A 117 -38.12 -20.30 -2.86
N ALA A 118 -37.17 -19.77 -2.11
CA ALA A 118 -36.16 -18.87 -2.64
C ALA A 118 -35.26 -19.59 -3.67
N VAL A 119 -34.86 -20.83 -3.38
CA VAL A 119 -34.06 -21.66 -4.28
C VAL A 119 -34.85 -21.96 -5.57
N ALA A 120 -36.13 -22.36 -5.47
CA ALA A 120 -36.98 -22.61 -6.63
C ALA A 120 -37.04 -21.40 -7.57
N ARG A 121 -37.30 -20.21 -7.02
CA ARG A 121 -37.34 -18.94 -7.80
C ARG A 121 -36.02 -18.65 -8.46
N LEU A 122 -34.90 -18.83 -7.77
CA LEU A 122 -33.57 -18.61 -8.34
C LEU A 122 -33.25 -19.62 -9.44
N CYS A 123 -33.63 -20.88 -9.30
CA CYS A 123 -33.46 -21.90 -10.33
C CYS A 123 -34.23 -21.52 -11.60
N VAL A 124 -35.48 -21.06 -11.46
CA VAL A 124 -36.28 -20.59 -12.60
C VAL A 124 -35.59 -19.44 -13.35
N LEU A 125 -34.94 -18.53 -12.61
CA LEU A 125 -34.25 -17.37 -13.20
C LEU A 125 -32.88 -17.71 -13.81
N ARG A 126 -32.17 -18.68 -13.26
CA ARG A 126 -30.76 -18.94 -13.55
C ARG A 126 -30.49 -20.17 -14.39
N LEU A 127 -31.33 -21.20 -14.28
CA LEU A 127 -31.14 -22.46 -14.98
C LEU A 127 -31.95 -22.51 -16.26
N ARG A 128 -31.39 -23.14 -17.28
CA ARG A 128 -32.10 -23.42 -18.53
C ARG A 128 -33.12 -24.55 -18.32
N PRO A 129 -34.24 -24.54 -19.06
CA PRO A 129 -35.15 -25.70 -19.11
C PRO A 129 -34.40 -26.94 -19.55
N SER A 130 -34.42 -27.96 -18.74
CA SER A 130 -33.80 -29.30 -19.00
C SER A 130 -34.26 -30.31 -17.94
N ALA A 131 -33.72 -31.50 -17.94
CA ALA A 131 -33.89 -32.45 -16.86
C ALA A 131 -33.11 -31.98 -15.61
N TRP A 132 -33.83 -31.54 -14.56
CA TRP A 132 -33.24 -31.12 -13.30
C TRP A 132 -33.20 -32.27 -12.32
N ARG A 133 -32.01 -32.60 -11.83
CA ARG A 133 -31.83 -33.51 -10.71
C ARG A 133 -31.63 -32.72 -9.43
N ILE A 134 -32.55 -32.91 -8.48
CA ILE A 134 -32.53 -32.20 -7.18
C ILE A 134 -32.08 -33.22 -6.13
N GLU A 135 -30.83 -33.02 -5.66
CA GLU A 135 -30.26 -33.79 -4.55
C GLU A 135 -30.67 -33.09 -3.25
N HIS A 136 -31.22 -33.85 -2.31
CA HIS A 136 -31.81 -33.31 -1.06
C HIS A 136 -31.53 -34.25 0.12
N PRO A 137 -31.55 -33.73 1.37
CA PRO A 137 -31.45 -34.51 2.57
C PRO A 137 -32.64 -35.50 2.69
N PRO A 138 -32.45 -36.68 3.34
CA PRO A 138 -33.51 -37.67 3.52
C PRO A 138 -34.72 -37.21 4.30
N ASP A 139 -34.58 -36.17 5.15
CA ASP A 139 -35.62 -35.58 5.97
C ASP A 139 -36.54 -34.60 5.23
N TRP A 140 -36.25 -34.30 3.95
CA TRP A 140 -37.09 -33.43 3.12
C TRP A 140 -38.27 -34.24 2.56
N SER A 141 -39.45 -33.91 3.04
CA SER A 141 -40.65 -34.72 2.85
C SER A 141 -41.27 -34.60 1.43
N GLU A 142 -42.02 -35.58 0.98
CA GLU A 142 -42.73 -35.54 -0.31
C GLU A 142 -43.73 -34.33 -0.41
N PRO A 143 -44.47 -33.91 0.63
CA PRO A 143 -45.27 -32.69 0.55
C PRO A 143 -44.44 -31.45 0.24
N GLU A 144 -43.28 -31.29 0.86
CA GLU A 144 -42.37 -30.16 0.61
C GLU A 144 -41.78 -30.21 -0.82
N GLN A 145 -41.48 -31.40 -1.36
CA GLN A 145 -41.09 -31.56 -2.75
C GLN A 145 -42.17 -31.17 -3.76
N ARG A 146 -43.43 -31.46 -3.42
CA ARG A 146 -44.60 -30.99 -4.22
C ARG A 146 -44.76 -29.47 -4.17
N ASP A 147 -44.62 -28.87 -2.99
CA ASP A 147 -44.64 -27.39 -2.85
C ASP A 147 -43.52 -26.73 -3.67
N PHE A 148 -42.32 -27.31 -3.64
CA PHE A 148 -41.16 -26.85 -4.44
C PHE A 148 -41.47 -26.92 -5.94
N THR A 149 -42.02 -28.04 -6.40
CA THR A 149 -42.42 -28.23 -7.81
C THR A 149 -43.51 -27.21 -8.21
N ALA A 150 -44.51 -26.98 -7.33
CA ALA A 150 -45.56 -25.98 -7.55
C ALA A 150 -44.99 -24.55 -7.66
N THR A 151 -43.93 -24.23 -6.89
CA THR A 151 -43.25 -22.91 -6.98
C THR A 151 -42.51 -22.74 -8.31
N ILE A 152 -41.96 -23.80 -8.88
CA ILE A 152 -41.34 -23.76 -10.20
C ILE A 152 -42.41 -23.56 -11.29
N GLY A 153 -43.61 -24.11 -11.08
CA GLY A 153 -44.73 -24.07 -12.01
C GLY A 153 -44.54 -24.99 -13.23
N GLU A 154 -45.57 -24.99 -14.09
CA GLU A 154 -45.48 -25.68 -15.36
C GLU A 154 -44.58 -24.87 -16.31
N ARG A 155 -43.39 -25.37 -16.51
CA ARG A 155 -42.43 -24.78 -17.42
C ARG A 155 -42.03 -25.77 -18.49
N ASP A 156 -42.30 -25.41 -19.73
CA ASP A 156 -41.98 -26.26 -20.89
C ASP A 156 -40.52 -26.70 -20.93
N GLY A 157 -40.30 -28.01 -21.03
CA GLY A 157 -38.95 -28.58 -21.12
C GLY A 157 -38.22 -28.75 -19.77
N VAL A 158 -38.89 -28.53 -18.62
CA VAL A 158 -38.32 -28.85 -17.30
C VAL A 158 -38.93 -30.17 -16.79
N GLU A 159 -38.06 -31.16 -16.61
CA GLU A 159 -38.37 -32.42 -15.94
C GLU A 159 -37.64 -32.47 -14.61
N ILE A 160 -38.38 -32.64 -13.50
CA ILE A 160 -37.83 -32.64 -12.14
C ILE A 160 -37.70 -34.05 -11.60
N ASN A 161 -36.48 -34.40 -11.19
CA ASN A 161 -36.18 -35.72 -10.58
C ASN A 161 -35.55 -35.48 -9.20
N PHE A 162 -36.21 -35.93 -8.14
CA PHE A 162 -35.72 -35.84 -6.77
C PHE A 162 -34.87 -37.04 -6.42
N LYS A 163 -33.70 -36.82 -5.79
CA LYS A 163 -32.80 -37.84 -5.33
C LYS A 163 -32.39 -37.56 -3.89
N ALA A 164 -32.78 -38.44 -2.98
CA ALA A 164 -32.26 -38.34 -1.60
C ALA A 164 -30.75 -38.66 -1.60
N ASP A 165 -29.99 -37.81 -0.92
CA ASP A 165 -28.56 -37.96 -0.71
C ASP A 165 -28.26 -37.98 0.79
N GLY A 166 -27.82 -39.12 1.31
CA GLY A 166 -27.51 -39.28 2.75
C GLY A 166 -26.33 -38.47 3.24
N ASP A 167 -25.49 -37.99 2.34
CA ASP A 167 -24.35 -37.12 2.69
C ASP A 167 -24.77 -35.63 2.87
N LEU A 168 -25.94 -35.26 2.34
CA LEU A 168 -26.52 -33.93 2.53
C LEU A 168 -27.27 -33.85 3.85
N LYS A 169 -26.83 -32.97 4.74
CA LYS A 169 -27.48 -32.67 6.03
C LYS A 169 -28.53 -31.59 5.93
N SER A 170 -28.36 -30.64 4.98
CA SER A 170 -29.21 -29.46 4.82
C SER A 170 -29.02 -28.81 3.47
N GLY A 171 -30.05 -28.10 3.00
CA GLY A 171 -30.04 -27.42 1.71
C GLY A 171 -30.32 -28.34 0.53
N LEU A 172 -30.23 -27.81 -0.67
CA LEU A 172 -30.50 -28.48 -1.93
C LEU A 172 -29.34 -28.30 -2.89
N ARG A 173 -29.07 -29.31 -3.71
CA ARG A 173 -28.14 -29.22 -4.87
C ARG A 173 -28.88 -29.58 -6.13
N ILE A 174 -28.98 -28.65 -7.05
CA ILE A 174 -29.71 -28.82 -8.32
C ILE A 174 -28.71 -28.91 -9.45
N LYS A 175 -28.79 -30.01 -10.19
CA LYS A 175 -27.99 -30.30 -11.39
C LYS A 175 -28.87 -30.19 -12.62
N ALA A 176 -28.53 -29.31 -13.55
CA ALA A 176 -29.23 -29.09 -14.81
C ALA A 176 -28.19 -29.09 -15.94
N ASP A 177 -28.17 -30.11 -16.75
CA ASP A 177 -27.12 -30.35 -17.78
C ASP A 177 -25.71 -30.29 -17.16
N GLN A 178 -24.93 -29.28 -17.54
CA GLN A 178 -23.57 -29.02 -17.01
C GLN A 178 -23.57 -28.00 -15.86
N ALA A 179 -24.71 -27.40 -15.54
CA ALA A 179 -24.82 -26.41 -14.46
C ALA A 179 -25.14 -27.09 -13.12
N VAL A 180 -24.49 -26.65 -12.07
CA VAL A 180 -24.77 -27.03 -10.69
C VAL A 180 -25.11 -25.80 -9.89
N PHE A 181 -26.30 -25.77 -9.31
CA PHE A 181 -26.72 -24.75 -8.34
C PHE A 181 -26.68 -25.37 -6.95
N ASP A 182 -25.67 -24.98 -6.16
CA ASP A 182 -25.45 -25.52 -4.82
C ASP A 182 -25.99 -24.56 -3.76
N ALA A 183 -27.20 -24.84 -3.27
CA ALA A 183 -27.86 -24.12 -2.18
C ALA A 183 -27.72 -24.84 -0.83
N THR A 184 -26.69 -25.66 -0.65
CA THR A 184 -26.31 -26.19 0.66
C THR A 184 -25.57 -25.12 1.49
N PRO A 185 -25.51 -25.22 2.82
CA PRO A 185 -24.67 -24.33 3.62
C PRO A 185 -23.23 -24.28 3.14
N GLN A 186 -22.69 -25.38 2.68
CA GLN A 186 -21.34 -25.46 2.15
C GLN A 186 -21.19 -24.70 0.82
N GLY A 187 -22.13 -24.85 -0.11
CA GLY A 187 -22.16 -24.10 -1.37
C GLY A 187 -22.29 -22.60 -1.15
N LEU A 188 -23.23 -22.19 -0.29
CA LEU A 188 -23.43 -20.77 0.04
C LEU A 188 -22.22 -20.11 0.70
N LEU A 189 -21.48 -20.84 1.55
CA LEU A 189 -20.27 -20.32 2.20
C LEU A 189 -19.03 -20.39 1.28
N ALA A 190 -19.02 -21.25 0.28
CA ALA A 190 -17.95 -21.32 -0.71
C ALA A 190 -17.98 -20.08 -1.64
N ASP A 191 -19.16 -19.67 -2.11
CA ASP A 191 -19.35 -18.46 -2.92
C ASP A 191 -18.97 -17.17 -2.15
N GLY A 192 -19.19 -17.13 -0.83
CA GLY A 192 -18.79 -16.01 0.03
C GLY A 192 -17.27 -15.76 0.08
N ARG A 193 -16.44 -16.74 -0.27
CA ARG A 193 -14.98 -16.59 -0.34
C ARG A 193 -14.50 -15.84 -1.58
N THR A 194 -15.36 -15.68 -2.57
CA THR A 194 -15.05 -14.97 -3.83
C THR A 194 -15.28 -13.45 -3.71
N ILE A 195 -15.85 -12.98 -2.59
CA ILE A 195 -16.24 -11.57 -2.35
C ILE A 195 -15.25 -10.85 -1.40
N ALA A 196 -14.14 -11.47 -1.01
CA ALA A 196 -13.15 -10.88 -0.08
C ALA A 196 -11.89 -10.35 -0.79
#